data_b663d60747262c37e764703d716663c8
#
_entry.id   b663d60747262c37e764703d716663c8
#
_cell.length_a   1.000
_cell.length_b   1.000
_cell.length_c   1.000
_cell.angle_alpha   90.00
_cell.angle_beta   90.00
_cell.angle_gamma   90.00
#
_symmetry.space_group_name_H-M   'P 1'
#
loop_
_entity.id
_entity.type
_entity.pdbx_description
1 polymer ?
#
loop_
_entity_poly.entity_id
_entity_poly.type
_entity_poly.pdbx_seq_one_letter_code
_entity_poly.pdbx_strand_id
1 'polypeptide(L)'
;METALALTALTKSFPSHRVVDGISLNVPKGCFYSLLGPSGCGKTTILRMIAGFAEPDSGDVVLNGRRLNGLRPYQRPVTTVFQSYALFPHLTAAQNIAFGLQRRGEDEAAIAPKVKKMLDLVGLQDKGGRLPAHLSGGEKQRTALARSLVVEPELLLLDEPLSALDPTLRKRVRIELKQLQKSLGITFLFITHDQEEALTLSDQIAVMNKGKIEQIGTPREIYLTPATRFVAGFLGAVNWVDGIGIRPESTHISRLQPPTGTRAIQAHVETSIFLGDCFHVQTRSATGAVVTAKVDHDEEQYATGDSVHIWWHAHDELPVRE
;
A
#
# COMPACT_ATOMS: atom_id res chain seq x y z
N MET A 1 0.25 -19.49 10.71
CA MET A 1 0.89 -19.38 9.39
C MET A 1 2.40 -19.33 9.59
N GLU A 2 3.17 -19.93 8.69
CA GLU A 2 4.65 -19.86 8.73
C GLU A 2 5.12 -18.43 8.43
N THR A 3 6.08 -17.92 9.20
CA THR A 3 6.63 -16.56 9.02
C THR A 3 7.77 -16.61 8.00
N ALA A 4 7.69 -15.81 6.93
CA ALA A 4 8.79 -15.64 5.99
C ALA A 4 9.79 -14.60 6.49
N LEU A 5 9.34 -13.39 6.84
CA LEU A 5 10.19 -12.32 7.34
C LEU A 5 9.78 -11.94 8.76
N ALA A 6 10.74 -11.91 9.68
CA ALA A 6 10.57 -11.38 11.03
C ALA A 6 11.52 -10.19 11.24
N LEU A 7 10.98 -9.08 11.70
CA LEU A 7 11.75 -7.94 12.22
C LEU A 7 11.54 -7.89 13.72
N THR A 8 12.62 -7.76 14.49
CA THR A 8 12.55 -7.73 15.95
C THR A 8 13.27 -6.50 16.48
N ALA A 9 12.51 -5.60 17.12
CA ALA A 9 12.99 -4.36 17.75
C ALA A 9 13.95 -3.55 16.87
N LEU A 10 13.64 -3.48 15.57
CA LEU A 10 14.49 -2.84 14.56
C LEU A 10 14.57 -1.35 14.79
N THR A 11 15.76 -0.80 14.89
CA THR A 11 15.98 0.62 15.15
C THR A 11 16.99 1.19 14.15
N LYS A 12 16.72 2.43 13.68
CA LYS A 12 17.65 3.18 12.85
C LYS A 12 17.55 4.66 13.12
N SER A 13 18.69 5.27 13.43
CA SER A 13 18.83 6.71 13.62
C SER A 13 19.76 7.29 12.57
N PHE A 14 19.50 8.52 12.18
CA PHE A 14 20.42 9.37 11.45
C PHE A 14 20.85 10.53 12.39
N PRO A 15 21.89 11.31 12.06
CA PRO A 15 22.44 12.31 12.99
C PRO A 15 21.41 13.25 13.61
N SER A 16 20.31 13.56 12.91
CA SER A 16 19.31 14.52 13.35
C SER A 16 18.08 13.90 14.03
N HIS A 17 17.77 12.61 13.76
CA HIS A 17 16.55 11.98 14.30
C HIS A 17 16.53 10.46 14.13
N ARG A 18 15.72 9.80 14.98
CA ARG A 18 15.42 8.39 14.86
C ARG A 18 14.32 8.17 13.84
N VAL A 19 14.61 7.43 12.77
CA VAL A 19 13.69 7.19 11.65
C VAL A 19 12.91 5.90 11.80
N VAL A 20 13.51 4.88 12.44
CA VAL A 20 12.86 3.61 12.77
C VAL A 20 13.07 3.38 14.25
N ASP A 21 12.00 3.16 15.01
CA ASP A 21 12.00 3.14 16.47
C ASP A 21 11.38 1.85 17.01
N GLY A 22 12.21 0.83 17.18
CA GLY A 22 11.83 -0.44 17.83
C GLY A 22 10.80 -1.25 17.05
N ILE A 23 10.82 -1.22 15.71
CA ILE A 23 9.85 -1.91 14.87
C ILE A 23 9.98 -3.43 15.02
N SER A 24 8.84 -4.06 15.35
CA SER A 24 8.70 -5.51 15.32
C SER A 24 7.49 -5.87 14.47
N LEU A 25 7.67 -6.77 13.50
CA LEU A 25 6.59 -7.31 12.67
C LEU A 25 6.95 -8.68 12.10
N ASN A 26 5.93 -9.46 11.80
CA ASN A 26 6.05 -10.75 11.14
C ASN A 26 5.27 -10.73 9.82
N VAL A 27 5.93 -11.09 8.73
CA VAL A 27 5.31 -11.23 7.41
C VAL A 27 5.09 -12.71 7.15
N PRO A 28 3.83 -13.16 6.97
CA PRO A 28 3.52 -14.55 6.65
C PRO A 28 4.07 -14.94 5.27
N LYS A 29 4.42 -16.22 5.10
CA LYS A 29 4.88 -16.78 3.83
C LYS A 29 3.77 -16.72 2.78
N GLY A 30 4.13 -16.34 1.55
CA GLY A 30 3.20 -16.21 0.43
C GLY A 30 2.20 -15.05 0.58
N CYS A 31 2.40 -14.16 1.55
CA CYS A 31 1.55 -13.01 1.81
C CYS A 31 1.94 -11.81 0.94
N PHE A 32 0.95 -11.05 0.49
CA PHE A 32 1.14 -9.69 -0.01
C PHE A 32 1.02 -8.74 1.18
N TYR A 33 2.15 -8.33 1.74
CA TYR A 33 2.23 -7.51 2.94
C TYR A 33 2.59 -6.07 2.60
N SER A 34 1.84 -5.09 3.11
CA SER A 34 2.13 -3.68 2.86
C SER A 34 2.62 -2.94 4.10
N LEU A 35 3.65 -2.11 3.91
CA LEU A 35 4.00 -1.03 4.83
C LEU A 35 3.39 0.26 4.30
N LEU A 36 2.39 0.79 4.98
CA LEU A 36 1.62 1.97 4.60
C LEU A 36 1.89 3.11 5.58
N GLY A 37 2.01 4.32 5.11
CA GLY A 37 2.18 5.49 5.98
C GLY A 37 2.63 6.74 5.22
N PRO A 38 2.64 7.91 5.87
CA PRO A 38 3.05 9.16 5.25
C PRO A 38 4.52 9.14 4.81
N SER A 39 4.88 10.09 3.94
CA SER A 39 6.27 10.28 3.53
C SER A 39 7.16 10.56 4.74
N GLY A 40 8.35 9.97 4.76
CA GLY A 40 9.31 10.16 5.85
C GLY A 40 9.07 9.35 7.13
N CYS A 41 8.03 8.51 7.22
CA CYS A 41 7.77 7.69 8.40
C CYS A 41 8.70 6.46 8.59
N GLY A 42 9.66 6.22 7.67
CA GLY A 42 10.68 5.18 7.83
C GLY A 42 10.53 3.94 6.93
N LYS A 43 9.51 3.83 6.08
CA LYS A 43 9.23 2.66 5.23
C LYS A 43 10.42 2.24 4.34
N THR A 44 10.91 3.17 3.53
CA THR A 44 12.08 2.92 2.64
C THR A 44 13.34 2.59 3.44
N THR A 45 13.50 3.14 4.65
CA THR A 45 14.62 2.79 5.53
C THR A 45 14.52 1.33 5.99
N ILE A 46 13.34 0.85 6.38
CA ILE A 46 13.10 -0.56 6.71
C ILE A 46 13.42 -1.45 5.50
N LEU A 47 12.90 -1.09 4.32
CA LEU A 47 13.20 -1.84 3.10
C LEU A 47 14.70 -1.92 2.84
N ARG A 48 15.43 -0.80 2.95
CA ARG A 48 16.89 -0.77 2.76
C ARG A 48 17.63 -1.63 3.79
N MET A 49 17.15 -1.71 5.04
CA MET A 49 17.72 -2.60 6.04
C MET A 49 17.47 -4.07 5.70
N ILE A 50 16.29 -4.44 5.21
CA ILE A 50 15.97 -5.80 4.75
C ILE A 50 16.80 -6.17 3.52
N ALA A 51 16.94 -5.25 2.56
CA ALA A 51 17.73 -5.46 1.34
C ALA A 51 19.26 -5.46 1.58
N GLY A 52 19.72 -4.96 2.73
CA GLY A 52 21.15 -4.87 3.08
C GLY A 52 21.85 -3.62 2.56
N PHE A 53 21.11 -2.61 2.11
CA PHE A 53 21.65 -1.29 1.73
C PHE A 53 21.86 -0.36 2.92
N ALA A 54 21.32 -0.72 4.09
CA ALA A 54 21.55 -0.05 5.36
C ALA A 54 21.63 -1.10 6.46
N GLU A 55 22.49 -0.88 7.46
CA GLU A 55 22.52 -1.70 8.64
C GLU A 55 21.64 -1.08 9.73
N PRO A 56 20.86 -1.89 10.48
CA PRO A 56 20.15 -1.43 11.66
C PRO A 56 21.13 -1.04 12.76
N ASP A 57 20.78 -0.07 13.60
CA ASP A 57 21.56 0.28 14.78
C ASP A 57 21.33 -0.75 15.89
N SER A 58 20.13 -1.34 15.96
CA SER A 58 19.78 -2.45 16.82
C SER A 58 18.63 -3.27 16.24
N GLY A 59 18.42 -4.46 16.78
CA GLY A 59 17.37 -5.39 16.34
C GLY A 59 17.82 -6.31 15.22
N ASP A 60 16.93 -7.21 14.83
CA ASP A 60 17.23 -8.29 13.90
C ASP A 60 16.28 -8.32 12.70
N VAL A 61 16.87 -8.70 11.57
CA VAL A 61 16.16 -9.05 10.33
C VAL A 61 16.37 -10.54 10.08
N VAL A 62 15.29 -11.32 10.12
CA VAL A 62 15.33 -12.78 9.94
C VAL A 62 14.41 -13.16 8.78
N LEU A 63 14.92 -13.88 7.78
CA LEU A 63 14.16 -14.38 6.64
C LEU A 63 14.22 -15.91 6.63
N ASN A 64 13.07 -16.58 6.66
CA ASN A 64 12.93 -18.03 6.73
C ASN A 64 13.86 -18.68 7.79
N GLY A 65 13.92 -18.09 8.99
CA GLY A 65 14.77 -18.55 10.09
C GLY A 65 16.25 -18.16 9.98
N ARG A 66 16.70 -17.55 8.87
CA ARG A 66 18.07 -17.09 8.67
C ARG A 66 18.22 -15.60 9.01
N ARG A 67 19.13 -15.26 9.91
CA ARG A 67 19.48 -13.88 10.23
C ARG A 67 20.22 -13.23 9.07
N LEU A 68 19.78 -12.04 8.63
CA LEU A 68 20.34 -11.30 7.49
C LEU A 68 21.29 -10.17 7.90
N ASN A 69 21.35 -9.78 9.18
CA ASN A 69 22.25 -8.73 9.64
C ASN A 69 23.71 -9.04 9.28
N GLY A 70 24.46 -8.04 8.82
CA GLY A 70 25.84 -8.18 8.38
C GLY A 70 26.05 -8.85 7.01
N LEU A 71 25.01 -9.42 6.40
CA LEU A 71 25.11 -9.94 5.03
C LEU A 71 25.01 -8.80 4.01
N ARG A 72 25.90 -8.83 3.03
CA ARG A 72 25.86 -7.89 1.90
C ARG A 72 24.61 -8.11 1.03
N PRO A 73 24.10 -7.08 0.29
CA PRO A 73 22.87 -7.21 -0.52
C PRO A 73 22.85 -8.43 -1.43
N TYR A 74 23.94 -8.71 -2.13
CA TYR A 74 24.03 -9.85 -3.06
C TYR A 74 24.08 -11.25 -2.40
N GLN A 75 24.24 -11.31 -1.08
CA GLN A 75 24.23 -12.55 -0.29
C GLN A 75 22.84 -12.87 0.29
N ARG A 76 21.90 -11.92 0.16
CA ARG A 76 20.53 -12.06 0.68
C ARG A 76 19.62 -12.66 -0.40
N PRO A 77 18.75 -13.64 -0.07
CA PRO A 77 17.79 -14.19 -1.02
C PRO A 77 16.58 -13.26 -1.21
N VAL A 78 16.87 -11.98 -1.42
CA VAL A 78 15.89 -10.88 -1.53
C VAL A 78 16.17 -10.10 -2.79
N THR A 79 15.14 -9.68 -3.50
CA THR A 79 15.27 -8.75 -4.64
C THR A 79 14.39 -7.53 -4.43
N THR A 80 14.77 -6.41 -5.06
CA THR A 80 14.09 -5.12 -4.90
C THR A 80 13.71 -4.54 -6.25
N VAL A 81 12.44 -4.15 -6.40
CA VAL A 81 11.97 -3.24 -7.45
C VAL A 81 11.91 -1.84 -6.86
N PHE A 82 12.74 -0.95 -7.38
CA PHE A 82 12.81 0.45 -6.95
C PHE A 82 11.75 1.31 -7.65
N GLN A 83 11.41 2.43 -7.06
CA GLN A 83 10.48 3.43 -7.60
C GLN A 83 10.83 3.88 -9.03
N SER A 84 12.13 4.06 -9.32
CA SER A 84 12.63 4.41 -10.66
C SER A 84 12.81 3.23 -11.59
N TYR A 85 12.39 2.01 -11.15
CA TYR A 85 12.61 0.72 -11.82
C TYR A 85 14.10 0.33 -11.96
N ALA A 86 15.02 1.27 -11.95
CA ALA A 86 16.49 1.11 -12.04
C ALA A 86 16.90 0.12 -13.15
N LEU A 87 16.27 0.21 -14.33
CA LEU A 87 16.67 -0.59 -15.49
C LEU A 87 18.00 -0.08 -16.05
N PHE A 88 18.83 -1.01 -16.51
CA PHE A 88 20.07 -0.70 -17.21
C PHE A 88 19.73 -0.11 -18.59
N PRO A 89 20.01 1.17 -18.86
CA PRO A 89 19.51 1.86 -20.05
C PRO A 89 20.12 1.35 -21.35
N HIS A 90 21.30 0.75 -21.29
CA HIS A 90 22.05 0.20 -22.42
C HIS A 90 21.75 -1.28 -22.69
N LEU A 91 20.95 -1.93 -21.86
CA LEU A 91 20.52 -3.32 -22.00
C LEU A 91 19.08 -3.38 -22.49
N THR A 92 18.77 -4.33 -23.36
CA THR A 92 17.38 -4.61 -23.77
C THR A 92 16.55 -5.17 -22.60
N ALA A 93 15.23 -5.29 -22.75
CA ALA A 93 14.37 -5.90 -21.73
C ALA A 93 14.82 -7.33 -21.39
N ALA A 94 15.09 -8.15 -22.37
CA ALA A 94 15.59 -9.52 -22.16
C ALA A 94 16.95 -9.55 -21.45
N GLN A 95 17.87 -8.68 -21.84
CA GLN A 95 19.19 -8.57 -21.19
C GLN A 95 19.09 -8.03 -19.75
N ASN A 96 18.17 -7.08 -19.48
CA ASN A 96 17.88 -6.64 -18.12
C ASN A 96 17.41 -7.82 -17.25
N ILE A 97 16.50 -8.66 -17.77
CA ILE A 97 16.01 -9.84 -17.06
C ILE A 97 17.14 -10.87 -16.85
N ALA A 98 17.95 -11.14 -17.87
CA ALA A 98 19.05 -12.10 -17.82
C ALA A 98 20.17 -11.72 -16.85
N PHE A 99 20.33 -10.42 -16.56
CA PHE A 99 21.50 -9.86 -15.86
C PHE A 99 21.81 -10.57 -14.54
N GLY A 100 20.79 -10.83 -13.72
CA GLY A 100 20.97 -11.47 -12.42
C GLY A 100 21.49 -12.92 -12.52
N LEU A 101 20.99 -13.68 -13.50
CA LEU A 101 21.41 -15.05 -13.77
C LEU A 101 22.86 -15.10 -14.29
N GLN A 102 23.20 -14.18 -15.21
CA GLN A 102 24.58 -14.05 -15.73
C GLN A 102 25.57 -13.73 -14.60
N ARG A 103 25.20 -12.87 -13.63
CA ARG A 103 26.02 -12.55 -12.46
C ARG A 103 26.19 -13.72 -11.48
N ARG A 104 25.26 -14.67 -11.48
CA ARG A 104 25.38 -15.95 -10.77
C ARG A 104 26.25 -16.98 -11.50
N GLY A 105 26.67 -16.68 -12.72
CA GLY A 105 27.50 -17.60 -13.53
C GLY A 105 26.70 -18.74 -14.18
N GLU A 106 25.38 -18.56 -14.36
CA GLU A 106 24.57 -19.55 -15.07
C GLU A 106 24.93 -19.58 -16.57
N ASP A 107 24.88 -20.75 -17.19
CA ASP A 107 25.12 -20.92 -18.60
C ASP A 107 24.06 -20.23 -19.47
N GLU A 108 24.46 -19.63 -20.57
CA GLU A 108 23.55 -18.90 -21.47
C GLU A 108 22.44 -19.79 -22.01
N ALA A 109 22.73 -21.08 -22.29
CA ALA A 109 21.73 -22.05 -22.69
C ALA A 109 20.63 -22.29 -21.62
N ALA A 110 20.95 -22.15 -20.34
CA ALA A 110 19.99 -22.25 -19.23
C ALA A 110 19.24 -20.92 -19.01
N ILE A 111 19.87 -19.78 -19.28
CA ILE A 111 19.29 -18.44 -19.09
C ILE A 111 18.18 -18.17 -20.11
N ALA A 112 18.39 -18.48 -21.40
CA ALA A 112 17.45 -18.13 -22.47
C ALA A 112 16.01 -18.63 -22.23
N PRO A 113 15.74 -19.88 -21.82
CA PRO A 113 14.39 -20.36 -21.54
C PRO A 113 13.78 -19.69 -20.30
N LYS A 114 14.58 -19.37 -19.25
CA LYS A 114 14.11 -18.65 -18.06
C LYS A 114 13.66 -17.23 -18.41
N VAL A 115 14.46 -16.52 -19.22
CA VAL A 115 14.13 -15.17 -19.69
C VAL A 115 12.86 -15.18 -20.54
N LYS A 116 12.74 -16.14 -21.48
CA LYS A 116 11.53 -16.29 -22.28
C LYS A 116 10.31 -16.51 -21.40
N LYS A 117 10.37 -17.45 -20.44
CA LYS A 117 9.29 -17.70 -19.47
C LYS A 117 8.91 -16.44 -18.68
N MET A 118 9.88 -15.62 -18.27
CA MET A 118 9.61 -14.38 -17.55
C MET A 118 8.96 -13.33 -18.45
N LEU A 119 9.41 -13.17 -19.69
CA LEU A 119 8.77 -12.28 -20.66
C LEU A 119 7.31 -12.69 -20.93
N ASP A 120 7.05 -13.99 -21.06
CA ASP A 120 5.71 -14.55 -21.23
C ASP A 120 4.84 -14.23 -20.00
N LEU A 121 5.38 -14.46 -18.79
CA LEU A 121 4.69 -14.24 -17.52
C LEU A 121 4.24 -12.80 -17.32
N VAL A 122 5.07 -11.83 -17.76
CA VAL A 122 4.76 -10.39 -17.61
C VAL A 122 4.15 -9.75 -18.87
N GLY A 123 3.78 -10.55 -19.89
CA GLY A 123 3.14 -10.07 -21.11
C GLY A 123 4.03 -9.16 -21.97
N LEU A 124 5.32 -9.51 -22.09
CA LEU A 124 6.33 -8.77 -22.87
C LEU A 124 7.01 -9.63 -23.94
N GLN A 125 6.34 -10.65 -24.48
CA GLN A 125 6.90 -11.63 -25.43
C GLN A 125 7.59 -10.95 -26.62
N ASP A 126 6.93 -9.95 -27.21
CA ASP A 126 7.39 -9.25 -28.41
C ASP A 126 8.25 -8.02 -28.09
N LYS A 127 8.57 -7.78 -26.82
CA LYS A 127 9.29 -6.58 -26.35
C LYS A 127 10.70 -6.88 -25.85
N GLY A 128 11.12 -8.14 -25.79
CA GLY A 128 12.41 -8.56 -25.24
C GLY A 128 13.63 -7.86 -25.84
N GLY A 129 13.58 -7.54 -27.15
CA GLY A 129 14.65 -6.82 -27.86
C GLY A 129 14.65 -5.30 -27.68
N ARG A 130 13.67 -4.68 -27.00
CA ARG A 130 13.59 -3.23 -26.87
C ARG A 130 14.46 -2.71 -25.72
N LEU A 131 15.07 -1.54 -25.95
CA LEU A 131 15.76 -0.78 -24.88
C LEU A 131 14.74 -0.10 -23.97
N PRO A 132 15.07 0.18 -22.70
CA PRO A 132 14.19 0.90 -21.76
C PRO A 132 13.64 2.22 -22.30
N ALA A 133 14.41 2.96 -23.10
CA ALA A 133 13.94 4.20 -23.73
C ALA A 133 12.71 4.02 -24.63
N HIS A 134 12.53 2.82 -25.20
CA HIS A 134 11.46 2.47 -26.13
C HIS A 134 10.33 1.67 -25.45
N LEU A 135 10.31 1.61 -24.11
CA LEU A 135 9.26 0.97 -23.32
C LEU A 135 8.39 2.02 -22.65
N SER A 136 7.08 1.78 -22.57
CA SER A 136 6.16 2.56 -21.75
C SER A 136 6.47 2.39 -20.26
N GLY A 137 5.90 3.25 -19.40
CA GLY A 137 6.07 3.15 -17.95
C GLY A 137 5.70 1.78 -17.38
N GLY A 138 4.55 1.23 -17.79
CA GLY A 138 4.11 -0.11 -17.38
C GLY A 138 5.00 -1.22 -17.93
N GLU A 139 5.52 -1.11 -19.17
CA GLU A 139 6.48 -2.08 -19.73
C GLU A 139 7.82 -2.05 -18.98
N LYS A 140 8.31 -0.87 -18.60
CA LYS A 140 9.51 -0.72 -17.74
C LYS A 140 9.31 -1.39 -16.38
N GLN A 141 8.17 -1.16 -15.75
CA GLN A 141 7.82 -1.78 -14.48
C GLN A 141 7.78 -3.31 -14.59
N ARG A 142 7.07 -3.86 -15.60
CA ARG A 142 7.00 -5.30 -15.84
C ARG A 142 8.39 -5.90 -16.13
N THR A 143 9.24 -5.19 -16.84
CA THR A 143 10.64 -5.62 -17.06
C THR A 143 11.43 -5.66 -15.74
N ALA A 144 11.30 -4.65 -14.88
CA ALA A 144 11.96 -4.61 -13.58
C ALA A 144 11.45 -5.73 -12.65
N LEU A 145 10.15 -6.00 -12.69
CA LEU A 145 9.52 -7.09 -11.95
C LEU A 145 10.06 -8.45 -12.43
N ALA A 146 10.06 -8.69 -13.74
CA ALA A 146 10.61 -9.90 -14.35
C ALA A 146 12.10 -10.11 -14.01
N ARG A 147 12.91 -9.03 -14.05
CA ARG A 147 14.32 -9.06 -13.63
C ARG A 147 14.49 -9.47 -12.16
N SER A 148 13.59 -9.00 -11.31
CA SER A 148 13.64 -9.33 -9.89
C SER A 148 13.15 -10.76 -9.58
N LEU A 149 12.22 -11.29 -10.39
CA LEU A 149 11.62 -12.62 -10.21
C LEU A 149 12.42 -13.76 -10.83
N VAL A 150 13.16 -13.50 -11.92
CA VAL A 150 13.89 -14.54 -12.66
C VAL A 150 14.94 -15.25 -11.81
N VAL A 151 15.44 -14.60 -10.78
CA VAL A 151 16.42 -15.15 -9.82
C VAL A 151 15.77 -15.92 -8.67
N GLU A 152 14.45 -16.10 -8.70
CA GLU A 152 13.66 -16.88 -7.74
C GLU A 152 13.93 -16.44 -6.28
N PRO A 153 13.65 -15.18 -5.91
CA PRO A 153 13.89 -14.70 -4.56
C PRO A 153 12.91 -15.31 -3.56
N GLU A 154 13.32 -15.45 -2.30
CA GLU A 154 12.44 -15.84 -1.19
C GLU A 154 11.49 -14.70 -0.77
N LEU A 155 11.93 -13.45 -0.97
CA LEU A 155 11.18 -12.24 -0.67
C LEU A 155 11.37 -11.19 -1.77
N LEU A 156 10.28 -10.67 -2.30
CA LEU A 156 10.30 -9.53 -3.22
C LEU A 156 9.94 -8.24 -2.48
N LEU A 157 10.83 -7.27 -2.54
CA LEU A 157 10.64 -5.93 -2.00
C LEU A 157 10.21 -4.98 -3.13
N LEU A 158 9.16 -4.21 -2.89
CA LEU A 158 8.58 -3.27 -3.84
C LEU A 158 8.55 -1.87 -3.20
N ASP A 159 9.41 -0.95 -3.65
CA ASP A 159 9.52 0.41 -3.12
C ASP A 159 8.75 1.38 -4.00
N GLU A 160 7.50 1.68 -3.64
CA GLU A 160 6.56 2.55 -4.36
C GLU A 160 6.49 2.28 -5.88
N PRO A 161 6.35 1.03 -6.32
CA PRO A 161 6.56 0.66 -7.72
C PRO A 161 5.50 1.22 -8.68
N LEU A 162 4.36 1.71 -8.17
CA LEU A 162 3.24 2.22 -8.98
C LEU A 162 3.19 3.76 -9.04
N SER A 163 4.02 4.46 -8.25
CA SER A 163 3.97 5.91 -8.10
C SER A 163 4.22 6.70 -9.39
N ALA A 164 5.03 6.15 -10.30
CA ALA A 164 5.37 6.78 -11.58
C ALA A 164 4.37 6.52 -12.71
N LEU A 165 3.28 5.78 -12.45
CA LEU A 165 2.25 5.44 -13.45
C LEU A 165 1.08 6.43 -13.41
N ASP A 166 0.46 6.66 -14.57
CA ASP A 166 -0.81 7.38 -14.65
C ASP A 166 -1.94 6.59 -13.95
N PRO A 167 -3.04 7.25 -13.52
CA PRO A 167 -4.09 6.62 -12.73
C PRO A 167 -4.74 5.40 -13.40
N THR A 168 -4.96 5.44 -14.71
CA THR A 168 -5.63 4.37 -15.46
C THR A 168 -4.74 3.13 -15.52
N LEU A 169 -3.47 3.32 -15.88
CA LEU A 169 -2.48 2.25 -15.94
C LEU A 169 -2.21 1.67 -14.55
N ARG A 170 -2.17 2.52 -13.50
CA ARG A 170 -1.98 2.10 -12.10
C ARG A 170 -3.07 1.13 -11.65
N LYS A 171 -4.35 1.42 -11.93
CA LYS A 171 -5.48 0.52 -11.62
C LYS A 171 -5.32 -0.86 -12.26
N ARG A 172 -4.92 -0.90 -13.52
CA ARG A 172 -4.70 -2.16 -14.26
C ARG A 172 -3.52 -2.94 -13.69
N VAL A 173 -2.39 -2.28 -13.50
CA VAL A 173 -1.16 -2.93 -13.01
C VAL A 173 -1.32 -3.44 -11.58
N ARG A 174 -2.13 -2.82 -10.74
CA ARG A 174 -2.48 -3.35 -9.40
C ARG A 174 -3.10 -4.75 -9.51
N ILE A 175 -4.09 -4.93 -10.38
CA ILE A 175 -4.77 -6.22 -10.57
C ILE A 175 -3.77 -7.26 -11.07
N GLU A 176 -2.96 -6.91 -12.09
CA GLU A 176 -1.93 -7.78 -12.65
C GLU A 176 -0.90 -8.21 -11.58
N LEU A 177 -0.46 -7.28 -10.73
CA LEU A 177 0.52 -7.54 -9.67
C LEU A 177 -0.03 -8.51 -8.60
N LYS A 178 -1.30 -8.34 -8.19
CA LYS A 178 -1.95 -9.25 -7.23
C LYS A 178 -2.12 -10.65 -7.81
N GLN A 179 -2.52 -10.77 -9.08
CA GLN A 179 -2.65 -12.05 -9.77
C GLN A 179 -1.30 -12.75 -9.90
N LEU A 180 -0.26 -12.00 -10.26
CA LEU A 180 1.10 -12.51 -10.39
C LEU A 180 1.61 -13.06 -9.04
N GLN A 181 1.45 -12.30 -7.96
CA GLN A 181 1.85 -12.73 -6.62
C GLN A 181 1.15 -14.03 -6.21
N LYS A 182 -0.17 -14.13 -6.44
CA LYS A 182 -0.94 -15.34 -6.16
C LYS A 182 -0.46 -16.55 -6.96
N SER A 183 -0.16 -16.36 -8.26
CA SER A 183 0.28 -17.45 -9.15
C SER A 183 1.67 -17.98 -8.79
N LEU A 184 2.54 -17.12 -8.26
CA LEU A 184 3.91 -17.47 -7.87
C LEU A 184 4.03 -17.99 -6.43
N GLY A 185 3.09 -17.63 -5.54
CA GLY A 185 3.14 -17.97 -4.12
C GLY A 185 4.32 -17.35 -3.36
N ILE A 186 4.99 -16.35 -3.93
CA ILE A 186 6.14 -15.65 -3.32
C ILE A 186 5.63 -14.60 -2.32
N THR A 187 6.40 -14.38 -1.25
CA THR A 187 6.13 -13.31 -0.28
C THR A 187 6.52 -11.96 -0.87
N PHE A 188 5.60 -11.00 -0.84
CA PHE A 188 5.83 -9.62 -1.26
C PHE A 188 5.80 -8.69 -0.06
N LEU A 189 6.80 -7.82 0.06
CA LEU A 189 6.75 -6.66 0.96
C LEU A 189 6.67 -5.39 0.10
N PHE A 190 5.52 -4.75 0.15
CA PHE A 190 5.14 -3.61 -0.67
C PHE A 190 5.13 -2.33 0.15
N ILE A 191 5.84 -1.31 -0.30
CA ILE A 191 5.84 0.00 0.32
C ILE A 191 5.03 0.96 -0.52
N THR A 192 4.10 1.65 0.13
CA THR A 192 3.31 2.70 -0.50
C THR A 192 2.89 3.77 0.51
N HIS A 193 2.54 4.94 0.02
CA HIS A 193 1.81 5.97 0.74
C HIS A 193 0.36 6.09 0.22
N ASP A 194 0.00 5.33 -0.82
CA ASP A 194 -1.33 5.30 -1.41
C ASP A 194 -2.21 4.29 -0.68
N GLN A 195 -3.31 4.80 -0.11
CA GLN A 195 -4.26 4.00 0.68
C GLN A 195 -4.99 2.98 -0.19
N GLU A 196 -5.40 3.38 -1.40
CA GLU A 196 -6.13 2.51 -2.32
C GLU A 196 -5.27 1.33 -2.77
N GLU A 197 -3.96 1.55 -2.98
CA GLU A 197 -3.02 0.47 -3.28
C GLU A 197 -2.93 -0.52 -2.12
N ALA A 198 -2.74 -0.03 -0.91
CA ALA A 198 -2.63 -0.89 0.27
C ALA A 198 -3.91 -1.68 0.52
N LEU A 199 -5.08 -1.02 0.47
CA LEU A 199 -6.38 -1.66 0.70
C LEU A 199 -6.73 -2.72 -0.35
N THR A 200 -6.33 -2.51 -1.62
CA THR A 200 -6.70 -3.42 -2.73
C THR A 200 -5.73 -4.57 -2.94
N LEU A 201 -4.44 -4.37 -2.66
CA LEU A 201 -3.39 -5.37 -2.94
C LEU A 201 -3.11 -6.30 -1.75
N SER A 202 -3.21 -5.79 -0.53
CA SER A 202 -2.65 -6.46 0.63
C SER A 202 -3.52 -7.57 1.19
N ASP A 203 -2.88 -8.59 1.73
CA ASP A 203 -3.49 -9.55 2.64
C ASP A 203 -3.35 -9.04 4.08
N GLN A 204 -2.24 -8.33 4.37
CA GLN A 204 -2.01 -7.62 5.64
C GLN A 204 -1.32 -6.27 5.39
N ILE A 205 -1.63 -5.30 6.25
CA ILE A 205 -1.07 -3.96 6.22
C ILE A 205 -0.51 -3.64 7.61
N ALA A 206 0.71 -3.10 7.64
CA ALA A 206 1.22 -2.38 8.81
C ALA A 206 1.17 -0.88 8.52
N VAL A 207 0.38 -0.15 9.28
CA VAL A 207 0.31 1.31 9.20
C VAL A 207 1.40 1.90 10.07
N MET A 208 2.25 2.73 9.46
CA MET A 208 3.39 3.36 10.10
C MET A 208 3.18 4.87 10.27
N ASN A 209 3.64 5.38 11.40
CA ASN A 209 3.69 6.80 11.67
C ASN A 209 4.93 7.13 12.53
N LYS A 210 5.67 8.18 12.16
CA LYS A 210 6.82 8.69 12.94
C LYS A 210 7.78 7.60 13.45
N GLY A 211 8.12 6.65 12.57
CA GLY A 211 9.07 5.57 12.88
C GLY A 211 8.51 4.39 13.67
N LYS A 212 7.21 4.36 13.96
CA LYS A 212 6.51 3.30 14.72
C LYS A 212 5.41 2.65 13.91
N ILE A 213 4.99 1.46 14.31
CA ILE A 213 3.79 0.81 13.81
C ILE A 213 2.62 1.23 14.70
N GLU A 214 1.59 1.81 14.09
CA GLU A 214 0.33 2.20 14.75
C GLU A 214 -0.64 1.02 14.84
N GLN A 215 -0.76 0.25 13.75
CA GLN A 215 -1.65 -0.91 13.68
C GLN A 215 -1.17 -1.89 12.61
N ILE A 216 -1.39 -3.19 12.87
CA ILE A 216 -1.26 -4.26 11.87
C ILE A 216 -2.61 -4.99 11.80
N GLY A 217 -3.06 -5.30 10.59
CA GLY A 217 -4.29 -6.06 10.37
C GLY A 217 -4.57 -6.28 8.88
N THR A 218 -5.67 -6.94 8.61
CA THR A 218 -6.22 -7.04 7.25
C THR A 218 -6.73 -5.66 6.78
N PRO A 219 -6.84 -5.42 5.47
CA PRO A 219 -7.41 -4.18 4.93
C PRO A 219 -8.74 -3.80 5.59
N ARG A 220 -9.63 -4.79 5.77
CA ARG A 220 -10.94 -4.58 6.37
C ARG A 220 -10.86 -4.17 7.84
N GLU A 221 -10.03 -4.86 8.64
CA GLU A 221 -9.83 -4.54 10.06
C GLU A 221 -9.30 -3.11 10.24
N ILE A 222 -8.27 -2.74 9.47
CA ILE A 222 -7.65 -1.41 9.59
C ILE A 222 -8.63 -0.30 9.19
N TYR A 223 -9.48 -0.55 8.18
CA TYR A 223 -10.45 0.44 7.71
C TYR A 223 -11.67 0.58 8.62
N LEU A 224 -12.26 -0.55 9.08
CA LEU A 224 -13.49 -0.57 9.86
C LEU A 224 -13.24 -0.48 11.38
N THR A 225 -12.09 -0.96 11.85
CA THR A 225 -11.74 -0.97 13.28
C THR A 225 -10.36 -0.33 13.51
N PRO A 226 -10.18 0.95 13.11
CA PRO A 226 -8.91 1.64 13.32
C PRO A 226 -8.60 1.78 14.81
N ALA A 227 -7.33 1.51 15.19
CA ALA A 227 -6.90 1.54 16.58
C ALA A 227 -6.74 2.98 17.11
N THR A 228 -6.43 3.95 16.26
CA THR A 228 -6.18 5.34 16.62
C THR A 228 -6.87 6.31 15.66
N ARG A 229 -7.07 7.55 16.10
CA ARG A 229 -7.56 8.64 15.24
C ARG A 229 -6.65 8.86 14.02
N PHE A 230 -5.34 8.67 14.21
CA PHE A 230 -4.40 8.76 13.10
C PHE A 230 -4.71 7.71 12.03
N VAL A 231 -4.84 6.44 12.40
CA VAL A 231 -5.15 5.35 11.45
C VAL A 231 -6.48 5.60 10.75
N ALA A 232 -7.52 6.00 11.51
CA ALA A 232 -8.82 6.33 10.95
C ALA A 232 -8.75 7.42 9.87
N GLY A 233 -8.14 8.56 10.20
CA GLY A 233 -8.03 9.71 9.30
C GLY A 233 -7.02 9.49 8.16
N PHE A 234 -6.00 8.67 8.38
CA PHE A 234 -5.02 8.35 7.34
C PHE A 234 -5.61 7.43 6.26
N LEU A 235 -6.58 6.58 6.57
CA LEU A 235 -7.18 5.62 5.62
C LEU A 235 -8.43 6.13 4.91
N GLY A 236 -8.83 7.33 5.15
CA GLY A 236 -9.98 7.96 4.50
C GLY A 236 -10.60 9.06 5.34
N ALA A 237 -11.55 9.77 4.77
CA ALA A 237 -12.28 10.80 5.48
C ALA A 237 -13.02 10.22 6.70
N VAL A 238 -13.08 11.00 7.77
CA VAL A 238 -13.83 10.67 9.00
C VAL A 238 -14.58 11.92 9.46
N ASN A 239 -15.85 11.78 9.68
CA ASN A 239 -16.66 12.76 10.37
C ASN A 239 -16.44 12.62 11.89
N TRP A 240 -16.07 13.68 12.56
CA TRP A 240 -15.93 13.69 14.02
C TRP A 240 -17.09 14.48 14.64
N VAL A 241 -17.97 13.77 15.34
CA VAL A 241 -19.12 14.37 16.04
C VAL A 241 -19.00 14.00 17.52
N ASP A 242 -18.83 14.98 18.38
CA ASP A 242 -18.69 14.81 19.85
C ASP A 242 -17.68 13.70 20.24
N GLY A 243 -16.56 13.62 19.50
CA GLY A 243 -15.51 12.63 19.74
C GLY A 243 -15.72 11.27 19.04
N ILE A 244 -16.91 11.04 18.47
CA ILE A 244 -17.27 9.83 17.73
C ILE A 244 -16.83 10.00 16.26
N GLY A 245 -16.12 9.02 15.73
CA GLY A 245 -15.74 8.97 14.30
C GLY A 245 -16.74 8.16 13.48
N ILE A 246 -17.19 8.70 12.35
CA ILE A 246 -18.08 8.02 11.41
C ILE A 246 -17.54 8.20 9.99
N ARG A 247 -17.61 7.18 9.15
CA ARG A 247 -17.26 7.30 7.73
C ARG A 247 -18.33 8.07 6.95
N PRO A 248 -17.96 8.89 5.94
CA PRO A 248 -18.94 9.58 5.08
C PRO A 248 -19.95 8.63 4.40
N GLU A 249 -19.52 7.44 4.01
CA GLU A 249 -20.37 6.40 3.40
C GLU A 249 -21.32 5.72 4.39
N SER A 250 -21.09 5.85 5.69
CA SER A 250 -21.99 5.40 6.76
C SER A 250 -22.78 6.56 7.39
N THR A 251 -22.64 7.76 6.82
CA THR A 251 -23.33 8.97 7.29
C THR A 251 -24.50 9.25 6.35
N HIS A 252 -25.69 9.21 6.89
CA HIS A 252 -26.93 9.46 6.13
C HIS A 252 -27.43 10.89 6.34
N ILE A 253 -28.15 11.39 5.34
CA ILE A 253 -28.76 12.73 5.35
C ILE A 253 -30.24 12.62 4.96
N SER A 254 -31.12 13.39 5.60
CA SER A 254 -32.54 13.42 5.29
C SER A 254 -33.18 14.74 5.72
N ARG A 255 -34.20 15.22 4.98
CA ARG A 255 -35.08 16.29 5.45
C ARG A 255 -36.14 15.77 6.41
N LEU A 256 -36.42 14.46 6.40
CA LEU A 256 -37.36 13.80 7.31
C LEU A 256 -36.66 13.38 8.61
N GLN A 257 -37.47 13.09 9.63
CA GLN A 257 -36.97 12.54 10.89
C GLN A 257 -36.22 11.23 10.67
N PRO A 258 -35.07 11.04 11.30
CA PRO A 258 -34.29 9.81 11.19
C PRO A 258 -35.04 8.59 11.74
N PRO A 259 -34.67 7.37 11.30
CA PRO A 259 -35.24 6.13 11.84
C PRO A 259 -35.03 6.02 13.36
N THR A 260 -35.98 5.37 14.06
CA THR A 260 -35.83 5.09 15.49
C THR A 260 -34.63 4.20 15.77
N GLY A 261 -33.86 4.52 16.82
CA GLY A 261 -32.67 3.75 17.21
C GLY A 261 -31.38 4.18 16.50
N THR A 262 -31.42 5.23 15.71
CA THR A 262 -30.20 5.87 15.13
C THR A 262 -29.74 7.03 15.99
N ARG A 263 -28.46 7.39 15.86
CA ARG A 263 -27.97 8.69 16.37
C ARG A 263 -28.16 9.74 15.29
N ALA A 264 -28.55 10.94 15.70
CA ALA A 264 -28.85 12.03 14.77
C ALA A 264 -28.49 13.39 15.34
N ILE A 265 -28.10 14.29 14.44
CA ILE A 265 -27.92 15.72 14.72
C ILE A 265 -28.63 16.55 13.66
N GLN A 266 -29.09 17.75 14.04
CA GLN A 266 -29.57 18.74 13.08
C GLN A 266 -28.40 19.52 12.51
N ALA A 267 -28.44 19.79 11.20
CA ALA A 267 -27.41 20.50 10.50
C ALA A 267 -27.99 21.32 9.32
N HIS A 268 -27.20 22.24 8.81
CA HIS A 268 -27.50 22.95 7.56
C HIS A 268 -26.49 22.58 6.50
N VAL A 269 -26.96 22.40 5.28
CA VAL A 269 -26.11 22.11 4.12
C VAL A 269 -25.26 23.34 3.77
N GLU A 270 -23.95 23.18 3.76
CA GLU A 270 -23.00 24.21 3.33
C GLU A 270 -22.67 24.08 1.83
N THR A 271 -22.38 22.87 1.39
CA THR A 271 -22.02 22.58 -0.02
C THR A 271 -22.51 21.20 -0.44
N SER A 272 -22.83 21.06 -1.72
CA SER A 272 -23.13 19.79 -2.36
C SER A 272 -22.28 19.67 -3.64
N ILE A 273 -21.34 18.73 -3.67
CA ILE A 273 -20.35 18.58 -4.75
C ILE A 273 -20.58 17.24 -5.46
N PHE A 274 -20.85 17.30 -6.77
CA PHE A 274 -20.98 16.11 -7.61
C PHE A 274 -19.61 15.53 -7.98
N LEU A 275 -19.37 14.26 -7.70
CA LEU A 275 -18.11 13.56 -7.98
C LEU A 275 -18.21 12.51 -9.10
N GLY A 276 -19.34 12.46 -9.80
CA GLY A 276 -19.63 11.55 -10.90
C GLY A 276 -20.54 10.40 -10.49
N ASP A 277 -20.15 9.60 -9.52
CA ASP A 277 -20.95 8.48 -8.99
C ASP A 277 -21.82 8.87 -7.78
N CYS A 278 -21.48 9.94 -7.09
CA CYS A 278 -22.18 10.40 -5.90
C CYS A 278 -22.05 11.90 -5.68
N PHE A 279 -22.82 12.42 -4.73
CA PHE A 279 -22.63 13.75 -4.15
C PHE A 279 -21.94 13.65 -2.81
N HIS A 280 -20.97 14.52 -2.55
CA HIS A 280 -20.50 14.82 -1.21
C HIS A 280 -21.25 16.03 -0.69
N VAL A 281 -22.15 15.79 0.25
CA VAL A 281 -22.94 16.85 0.90
C VAL A 281 -22.30 17.21 2.22
N GLN A 282 -21.68 18.38 2.29
CA GLN A 282 -21.08 18.90 3.50
C GLN A 282 -22.09 19.74 4.28
N THR A 283 -22.22 19.46 5.56
CA THR A 283 -23.16 20.09 6.46
C THR A 283 -22.47 20.62 7.69
N ARG A 284 -23.08 21.60 8.35
CA ARG A 284 -22.62 22.14 9.66
C ARG A 284 -23.73 22.04 10.70
N SER A 285 -23.40 21.43 11.83
CA SER A 285 -24.30 21.36 12.99
C SER A 285 -24.33 22.67 13.77
N ALA A 286 -25.32 22.82 14.65
CA ALA A 286 -25.39 23.96 15.59
C ALA A 286 -24.18 24.04 16.54
N THR A 287 -23.50 22.93 16.83
CA THR A 287 -22.28 22.87 17.64
C THR A 287 -21.02 23.21 16.84
N GLY A 288 -21.15 23.48 15.52
CA GLY A 288 -20.04 23.78 14.62
C GLY A 288 -19.35 22.55 14.00
N ALA A 289 -19.79 21.33 14.32
CA ALA A 289 -19.24 20.14 13.70
C ALA A 289 -19.55 20.11 12.19
N VAL A 290 -18.52 19.89 11.40
CA VAL A 290 -18.64 19.72 9.93
C VAL A 290 -18.73 18.25 9.64
N VAL A 291 -19.80 17.85 8.92
CA VAL A 291 -20.10 16.46 8.61
C VAL A 291 -20.36 16.32 7.12
N THR A 292 -19.70 15.37 6.47
CA THR A 292 -19.89 15.04 5.05
C THR A 292 -20.67 13.73 4.93
N ALA A 293 -21.79 13.76 4.21
CA ALA A 293 -22.50 12.54 3.81
C ALA A 293 -22.20 12.23 2.34
N LYS A 294 -22.03 10.95 2.04
CA LYS A 294 -21.97 10.45 0.66
C LYS A 294 -23.40 10.06 0.25
N VAL A 295 -23.93 10.73 -0.77
CA VAL A 295 -25.29 10.55 -1.28
C VAL A 295 -25.21 10.03 -2.71
N ASP A 296 -25.92 8.98 -3.05
CA ASP A 296 -25.92 8.43 -4.40
C ASP A 296 -26.54 9.39 -5.41
N HIS A 297 -26.13 9.32 -6.66
CA HIS A 297 -26.50 10.31 -7.69
C HIS A 297 -27.99 10.28 -8.05
N ASP A 298 -28.69 9.21 -7.77
CA ASP A 298 -30.13 9.00 -8.00
C ASP A 298 -31.00 9.31 -6.75
N GLU A 299 -30.36 9.64 -5.63
CA GLU A 299 -31.07 10.06 -4.41
C GLU A 299 -31.46 11.56 -4.44
N GLU A 300 -32.12 11.98 -3.37
CA GLU A 300 -32.59 13.35 -3.19
C GLU A 300 -31.41 14.35 -3.19
N GLN A 301 -31.53 15.42 -3.99
CA GLN A 301 -30.52 16.48 -4.04
C GLN A 301 -30.74 17.50 -2.91
N TYR A 302 -29.61 17.93 -2.33
CA TYR A 302 -29.57 18.90 -1.24
C TYR A 302 -28.92 20.21 -1.70
N ALA A 303 -29.59 21.34 -1.43
CA ALA A 303 -29.10 22.67 -1.76
C ALA A 303 -28.48 23.36 -0.53
N THR A 304 -27.55 24.27 -0.78
CA THR A 304 -26.96 25.11 0.28
C THR A 304 -28.07 25.86 1.05
N GLY A 305 -28.03 25.79 2.37
CA GLY A 305 -28.99 26.37 3.29
C GLY A 305 -30.12 25.43 3.70
N ASP A 306 -30.27 24.26 3.10
CA ASP A 306 -31.27 23.28 3.52
C ASP A 306 -31.04 22.85 4.96
N SER A 307 -32.12 22.79 5.74
CA SER A 307 -32.14 22.18 7.08
C SER A 307 -32.34 20.69 6.96
N VAL A 308 -31.43 19.93 7.53
CA VAL A 308 -31.39 18.48 7.40
C VAL A 308 -31.07 17.79 8.71
N HIS A 309 -31.37 16.51 8.78
CA HIS A 309 -30.89 15.59 9.81
C HIS A 309 -29.73 14.78 9.25
N ILE A 310 -28.61 14.78 9.93
CA ILE A 310 -27.51 13.84 9.71
C ILE A 310 -27.65 12.73 10.74
N TRP A 311 -27.61 11.48 10.29
CA TRP A 311 -27.79 10.35 11.17
C TRP A 311 -26.93 9.14 10.78
N TRP A 312 -26.70 8.25 11.73
CA TRP A 312 -25.92 7.02 11.57
C TRP A 312 -26.34 5.95 12.57
N HIS A 313 -25.96 4.71 12.30
CA HIS A 313 -26.16 3.63 13.24
C HIS A 313 -25.00 3.55 14.25
N ALA A 314 -25.28 3.16 15.49
CA ALA A 314 -24.23 3.03 16.52
C ALA A 314 -23.15 2.00 16.17
N HIS A 315 -23.45 1.00 15.34
CA HIS A 315 -22.48 0.01 14.89
C HIS A 315 -21.53 0.53 13.80
N ASP A 316 -21.79 1.70 13.21
CA ASP A 316 -20.92 2.37 12.23
C ASP A 316 -19.89 3.29 12.89
N GLU A 317 -19.97 3.45 14.20
CA GLU A 317 -19.03 4.26 14.97
C GLU A 317 -17.67 3.59 15.02
N LEU A 318 -16.62 4.35 14.67
CA LEU A 318 -15.25 3.84 14.68
C LEU A 318 -14.76 3.68 16.13
N PRO A 319 -14.26 2.50 16.53
CA PRO A 319 -13.82 2.21 17.89
C PRO A 319 -12.39 2.75 18.15
N VAL A 320 -12.16 4.05 17.88
CA VAL A 320 -10.83 4.66 18.03
C VAL A 320 -10.49 4.94 19.49
N ARG A 321 -9.22 4.70 19.87
CA ARG A 321 -8.65 5.17 21.14
C ARG A 321 -8.08 6.58 20.92
N GLU A 322 -8.19 7.42 21.94
CA GLU A 322 -7.58 8.76 21.96
C GLU A 322 -6.06 8.72 21.87
#